data_d540f7086f4ca80d6011e4959a5cb596
#
_entry.id   d540f7086f4ca80d6011e4959a5cb596
#
_cell.length_a   1.000
_cell.length_b   1.000
_cell.length_c   1.000
_cell.angle_alpha   90.00
_cell.angle_beta   90.00
_cell.angle_gamma   90.00
#
_symmetry.space_group_name_H-M   'P 1'
#
loop_
_entity.id
_entity.type
_entity.pdbx_description
1 polymer ?
#
loop_
_entity_poly.entity_id
_entity_poly.type
_entity_poly.pdbx_seq_one_letter_code
_entity_poly.pdbx_strand_id
1 'polypeptide(L)'
;MPLVVGVDSSTSACKVQVRDAESGSVVSSGRAAHPPTTPPRSEQHPRDWEAAFHAACAEARLPTTFRPDAIAVAAQQHGLVVLGDDGQVLRPAKLWNDTESAPDTEELLAGLDGGPAAWAAACGSVPVPAFTITKLHWLHRCEPEVLRRASSVMLPHDWLTFRLTGRRVTDRGDASGTGYWSPAESCYRLDLLELVDAEVDWKATLPEVLAPTTPAGEWPVTGARVGPGTGDNMAAALGLGLRPGDLALSLGTSGTAFTVSDQPSADPSGTVAGFADATGRYLPLVCTMNATKVTDAVARLLGVDHGRLDHLALEAPAGASGLVLVPHFDGERTPNRPGATGMLTGLRSDVTPAQLARAAVEGVVCNLLAGAEALGWEAVDGRVFLIGGAARSAAYRRVVADLTGRTIVVPSDQELVAAGAAVQAAVVHLGCDFGPLSDAWGLGRGDVVEPDRSVDRAAIRAAYADAVGAGAP
;
A
#
# COMPACT_ATOMS: atom_id res chain seq x y z
N MET A 1 16.31 -23.48 -16.63
CA MET A 1 15.78 -22.77 -15.47
C MET A 1 15.08 -21.53 -16.00
N PRO A 2 13.78 -21.52 -16.05
CA PRO A 2 13.04 -20.34 -16.50
C PRO A 2 13.20 -19.21 -15.47
N LEU A 3 13.38 -17.99 -15.97
CA LEU A 3 13.60 -16.81 -15.14
C LEU A 3 12.42 -15.85 -15.24
N VAL A 4 12.00 -15.35 -14.10
CA VAL A 4 10.96 -14.31 -14.03
C VAL A 4 11.47 -13.08 -13.31
N VAL A 5 10.88 -11.94 -13.66
CA VAL A 5 11.26 -10.64 -13.10
C VAL A 5 10.07 -10.00 -12.43
N GLY A 6 10.26 -9.62 -11.18
CA GLY A 6 9.35 -8.73 -10.48
C GLY A 6 9.94 -7.33 -10.34
N VAL A 7 9.15 -6.35 -10.68
CA VAL A 7 9.50 -4.92 -10.57
C VAL A 7 8.64 -4.28 -9.48
N ASP A 8 9.28 -3.53 -8.58
CA ASP A 8 8.65 -2.64 -7.60
C ASP A 8 9.04 -1.20 -7.94
N SER A 9 8.12 -0.42 -8.50
CA SER A 9 8.31 1.02 -8.77
C SER A 9 7.51 1.85 -7.75
N SER A 10 7.94 1.78 -6.49
CA SER A 10 7.35 2.55 -5.38
C SER A 10 7.76 4.02 -5.43
N THR A 11 7.33 4.83 -4.47
CA THR A 11 7.53 6.29 -4.48
C THR A 11 9.00 6.71 -4.52
N SER A 12 9.88 6.00 -3.81
CA SER A 12 11.28 6.42 -3.60
C SER A 12 12.30 5.73 -4.49
N ALA A 13 11.96 4.59 -5.09
CA ALA A 13 12.89 3.79 -5.88
C ALA A 13 12.17 2.77 -6.77
N CYS A 14 12.83 2.40 -7.86
CA CYS A 14 12.53 1.19 -8.60
C CYS A 14 13.48 0.07 -8.15
N LYS A 15 12.92 -1.10 -7.87
CA LYS A 15 13.64 -2.33 -7.52
C LYS A 15 13.27 -3.42 -8.52
N VAL A 16 14.23 -4.22 -8.88
CA VAL A 16 14.07 -5.34 -9.81
C VAL A 16 14.63 -6.58 -9.17
N GLN A 17 13.86 -7.65 -9.17
CA GLN A 17 14.32 -8.98 -8.75
C GLN A 17 14.18 -9.98 -9.89
N VAL A 18 15.27 -10.67 -10.20
CA VAL A 18 15.30 -11.83 -11.10
C VAL A 18 15.19 -13.07 -10.23
N ARG A 19 14.20 -13.91 -10.49
CA ARG A 19 13.94 -15.12 -9.72
C ARG A 19 13.85 -16.36 -10.63
N ASP A 20 14.22 -17.48 -10.10
CA ASP A 20 13.88 -18.77 -10.69
C ASP A 20 12.36 -18.98 -10.61
N ALA A 21 11.72 -19.28 -11.73
CA ALA A 21 10.27 -19.36 -11.80
C ALA A 21 9.69 -20.57 -11.03
N GLU A 22 10.46 -21.64 -10.83
CA GLU A 22 10.00 -22.85 -10.17
C GLU A 22 10.20 -22.79 -8.66
N SER A 23 11.37 -22.32 -8.20
CA SER A 23 11.75 -22.32 -6.78
C SER A 23 11.52 -20.97 -6.08
N GLY A 24 11.32 -19.88 -6.82
CA GLY A 24 11.22 -18.53 -6.28
C GLY A 24 12.56 -17.95 -5.79
N SER A 25 13.65 -18.67 -5.94
CA SER A 25 14.96 -18.23 -5.46
C SER A 25 15.43 -16.97 -6.20
N VAL A 26 15.90 -15.97 -5.45
CA VAL A 26 16.47 -14.76 -6.03
C VAL A 26 17.81 -15.06 -6.68
N VAL A 27 17.92 -14.80 -7.99
CA VAL A 27 19.12 -15.00 -8.79
C VAL A 27 19.94 -13.72 -8.88
N SER A 28 19.26 -12.58 -9.00
CA SER A 28 19.88 -11.26 -9.10
C SER A 28 18.89 -10.18 -8.69
N SER A 29 19.39 -9.02 -8.29
CA SER A 29 18.57 -7.85 -7.98
C SER A 29 19.26 -6.57 -8.37
N GLY A 30 18.48 -5.50 -8.55
CA GLY A 30 18.99 -4.16 -8.78
C GLY A 30 18.03 -3.11 -8.24
N ARG A 31 18.56 -1.92 -7.98
CA ARG A 31 17.80 -0.79 -7.42
C ARG A 31 18.27 0.54 -7.99
N ALA A 32 17.33 1.45 -8.25
CA ALA A 32 17.62 2.83 -8.60
C ALA A 32 16.64 3.77 -7.92
N ALA A 33 17.12 4.92 -7.44
CA ALA A 33 16.28 5.89 -6.74
C ALA A 33 15.39 6.68 -7.72
N HIS A 34 14.20 7.06 -7.25
CA HIS A 34 13.36 8.08 -7.88
C HIS A 34 13.66 9.47 -7.29
N PRO A 35 13.35 10.56 -8.02
CA PRO A 35 13.43 11.91 -7.46
C PRO A 35 12.55 12.05 -6.20
N PRO A 36 13.02 12.76 -5.17
CA PRO A 36 12.23 12.99 -3.96
C PRO A 36 11.05 13.93 -4.24
N THR A 37 9.98 13.76 -3.47
CA THR A 37 8.80 14.64 -3.50
C THR A 37 8.44 15.11 -2.10
N THR A 38 7.74 16.23 -2.01
CA THR A 38 7.30 16.81 -0.74
C THR A 38 5.90 17.40 -0.87
N PRO A 39 4.91 16.90 -0.10
CA PRO A 39 3.58 17.48 -0.06
C PRO A 39 3.61 19.00 0.28
N PRO A 40 2.60 19.79 -0.14
CA PRO A 40 1.33 19.34 -0.71
C PRO A 40 1.43 18.89 -2.17
N ARG A 41 2.43 19.38 -2.92
CA ARG A 41 2.64 19.03 -4.32
C ARG A 41 3.66 17.92 -4.45
N SER A 42 3.16 16.69 -4.71
CA SER A 42 3.98 15.50 -4.91
C SER A 42 3.84 15.00 -6.34
N GLU A 43 4.81 15.31 -7.16
CA GLU A 43 4.82 14.98 -8.59
C GLU A 43 6.16 14.37 -9.00
N GLN A 44 6.11 13.40 -9.92
CA GLN A 44 7.28 12.82 -10.57
C GLN A 44 7.03 12.71 -12.08
N HIS A 45 8.06 12.90 -12.90
CA HIS A 45 7.90 12.68 -14.33
C HIS A 45 7.99 11.17 -14.61
N PRO A 46 7.04 10.53 -15.31
CA PRO A 46 7.09 9.08 -15.60
C PRO A 46 8.37 8.61 -16.27
N ARG A 47 9.06 9.46 -17.04
CA ARG A 47 10.38 9.16 -17.62
C ARG A 47 11.46 8.87 -16.57
N ASP A 48 11.34 9.43 -15.37
CA ASP A 48 12.28 9.17 -14.28
C ASP A 48 12.09 7.75 -13.75
N TRP A 49 10.84 7.23 -13.74
CA TRP A 49 10.55 5.84 -13.39
C TRP A 49 11.12 4.88 -14.44
N GLU A 50 10.99 5.20 -15.74
CA GLU A 50 11.57 4.42 -16.83
C GLU A 50 13.10 4.40 -16.74
N ALA A 51 13.72 5.54 -16.48
CA ALA A 51 15.18 5.65 -16.31
C ALA A 51 15.64 4.82 -15.09
N ALA A 52 14.92 4.90 -13.97
CA ALA A 52 15.19 4.11 -12.78
C ALA A 52 14.98 2.60 -13.03
N PHE A 53 13.94 2.21 -13.77
CA PHE A 53 13.72 0.83 -14.19
C PHE A 53 14.90 0.30 -15.02
N HIS A 54 15.35 1.04 -16.02
CA HIS A 54 16.49 0.63 -16.82
C HIS A 54 17.79 0.54 -16.00
N ALA A 55 18.02 1.47 -15.08
CA ALA A 55 19.17 1.44 -14.20
C ALA A 55 19.14 0.22 -13.25
N ALA A 56 17.97 -0.07 -12.66
CA ALA A 56 17.77 -1.24 -11.80
C ALA A 56 17.92 -2.56 -12.61
N CYS A 57 17.42 -2.61 -13.84
CA CYS A 57 17.64 -3.74 -14.76
C CYS A 57 19.13 -3.95 -15.05
N ALA A 58 19.87 -2.88 -15.32
CA ALA A 58 21.30 -2.97 -15.59
C ALA A 58 22.09 -3.50 -14.38
N GLU A 59 21.76 -3.05 -13.16
CA GLU A 59 22.34 -3.56 -11.92
C GLU A 59 21.98 -5.03 -11.71
N ALA A 60 20.74 -5.43 -12.01
CA ALA A 60 20.29 -6.82 -12.01
C ALA A 60 20.85 -7.66 -13.18
N ARG A 61 21.67 -7.07 -14.07
CA ARG A 61 22.28 -7.71 -15.25
C ARG A 61 21.26 -8.18 -16.30
N LEU A 62 20.14 -7.45 -16.42
CA LEU A 62 19.13 -7.65 -17.45
C LEU A 62 19.39 -6.69 -18.64
N PRO A 63 19.20 -7.12 -19.89
CA PRO A 63 19.02 -8.50 -20.36
C PRO A 63 20.35 -9.17 -20.73
N THR A 64 21.48 -8.60 -20.32
CA THR A 64 22.82 -8.98 -20.80
C THR A 64 23.26 -10.37 -20.32
N THR A 65 23.06 -10.66 -19.02
CA THR A 65 23.44 -11.95 -18.43
C THR A 65 22.20 -12.84 -18.24
N PHE A 66 21.09 -12.23 -17.77
CA PHE A 66 19.84 -12.93 -17.50
C PHE A 66 18.79 -12.51 -18.51
N ARG A 67 18.20 -13.45 -19.23
CA ARG A 67 17.06 -13.22 -20.11
C ARG A 67 15.79 -13.79 -19.45
N PRO A 68 14.85 -12.96 -19.04
CA PRO A 68 13.64 -13.44 -18.41
C PRO A 68 12.68 -14.03 -19.43
N ASP A 69 11.90 -15.03 -18.99
CA ASP A 69 10.79 -15.61 -19.72
C ASP A 69 9.49 -14.82 -19.47
N ALA A 70 9.38 -14.17 -18.29
CA ALA A 70 8.30 -13.23 -18.00
C ALA A 70 8.73 -12.13 -17.04
N ILE A 71 7.96 -11.03 -17.05
CA ILE A 71 8.13 -9.86 -16.18
C ILE A 71 6.76 -9.33 -15.77
N ALA A 72 6.62 -8.83 -14.55
CA ALA A 72 5.47 -8.06 -14.13
C ALA A 72 5.91 -6.84 -13.31
N VAL A 73 5.10 -5.77 -13.36
CA VAL A 73 5.38 -4.50 -12.72
C VAL A 73 4.36 -4.23 -11.62
N ALA A 74 4.84 -4.04 -10.41
CA ALA A 74 4.07 -3.41 -9.34
C ALA A 74 4.57 -1.98 -9.13
N ALA A 75 3.64 -1.05 -8.83
CA ALA A 75 4.02 0.34 -8.56
C ALA A 75 3.14 0.97 -7.48
N GLN A 76 3.56 2.16 -7.05
CA GLN A 76 2.76 2.98 -6.14
C GLN A 76 1.36 3.21 -6.70
N GLN A 77 0.35 3.07 -5.84
CA GLN A 77 -1.06 3.18 -6.23
C GLN A 77 -1.50 4.64 -6.48
N HIS A 78 -2.64 4.81 -7.11
CA HIS A 78 -3.41 6.06 -7.23
C HIS A 78 -2.76 7.19 -8.04
N GLY A 79 -1.52 7.05 -8.49
CA GLY A 79 -0.85 8.08 -9.28
C GLY A 79 -1.58 8.36 -10.59
N LEU A 80 -1.59 9.63 -11.03
CA LEU A 80 -2.25 10.03 -12.27
C LEU A 80 -1.21 10.32 -13.36
N VAL A 81 -1.14 9.47 -14.37
CA VAL A 81 -0.39 9.68 -15.61
C VAL A 81 -1.36 10.02 -16.74
N VAL A 82 -1.10 11.11 -17.46
CA VAL A 82 -1.93 11.58 -18.57
C VAL A 82 -1.12 11.59 -19.85
N LEU A 83 -1.61 10.90 -20.89
CA LEU A 83 -0.96 10.81 -22.19
C LEU A 83 -1.77 11.51 -23.27
N GLY A 84 -1.09 12.12 -24.23
CA GLY A 84 -1.65 12.61 -25.46
C GLY A 84 -1.79 11.52 -26.54
N ASP A 85 -2.36 11.87 -27.68
CA ASP A 85 -2.60 10.97 -28.82
C ASP A 85 -1.32 10.30 -29.35
N ASP A 86 -0.20 10.99 -29.23
CA ASP A 86 1.13 10.49 -29.62
C ASP A 86 1.78 9.58 -28.53
N GLY A 87 1.06 9.30 -27.44
CA GLY A 87 1.54 8.52 -26.31
C GLY A 87 2.56 9.26 -25.43
N GLN A 88 2.73 10.57 -25.62
CA GLN A 88 3.63 11.37 -24.80
C GLN A 88 2.94 11.81 -23.50
N VAL A 89 3.73 11.84 -22.40
CA VAL A 89 3.28 12.35 -21.12
C VAL A 89 3.01 13.85 -21.22
N LEU A 90 1.79 14.28 -20.93
CA LEU A 90 1.36 15.68 -21.04
C LEU A 90 1.81 16.54 -19.85
N ARG A 91 2.02 15.93 -18.68
CA ARG A 91 2.46 16.59 -17.45
C ARG A 91 3.14 15.59 -16.49
N PRO A 92 3.91 16.06 -15.47
CA PRO A 92 4.35 15.19 -14.39
C PRO A 92 3.15 14.49 -13.71
N ALA A 93 3.33 13.23 -13.33
CA ALA A 93 2.30 12.47 -12.65
C ALA A 93 2.09 12.96 -11.22
N LYS A 94 0.85 13.22 -10.82
CA LYS A 94 0.48 13.44 -9.42
C LYS A 94 0.48 12.11 -8.68
N LEU A 95 1.19 12.06 -7.54
CA LEU A 95 1.35 10.84 -6.77
C LEU A 95 0.26 10.67 -5.70
N TRP A 96 0.23 9.52 -5.06
CA TRP A 96 -0.73 9.20 -4.00
C TRP A 96 -0.65 10.15 -2.79
N ASN A 97 0.54 10.65 -2.48
CA ASN A 97 0.80 11.59 -1.38
C ASN A 97 0.72 13.08 -1.80
N ASP A 98 0.23 13.38 -3.01
CA ASP A 98 -0.15 14.73 -3.41
C ASP A 98 -1.46 15.10 -2.72
N THR A 99 -1.51 16.25 -2.05
CA THR A 99 -2.67 16.71 -1.30
C THR A 99 -3.33 17.98 -1.87
N GLU A 100 -2.86 18.44 -3.04
CA GLU A 100 -3.47 19.61 -3.71
C GLU A 100 -4.93 19.37 -4.12
N SER A 101 -5.31 18.08 -4.31
CA SER A 101 -6.68 17.65 -4.64
C SER A 101 -7.60 17.44 -3.43
N ALA A 102 -7.21 17.90 -2.22
CA ALA A 102 -8.07 17.77 -1.05
C ALA A 102 -9.42 18.50 -1.18
N PRO A 103 -9.50 19.76 -1.70
CA PRO A 103 -10.78 20.40 -1.96
C PRO A 103 -11.64 19.65 -2.98
N ASP A 104 -11.01 19.07 -4.00
CA ASP A 104 -11.67 18.31 -5.05
C ASP A 104 -12.34 17.04 -4.50
N THR A 105 -11.78 16.46 -3.44
CA THR A 105 -12.40 15.33 -2.73
C THR A 105 -13.73 15.72 -2.10
N GLU A 106 -13.79 16.89 -1.44
CA GLU A 106 -15.01 17.39 -0.80
C GLU A 106 -16.10 17.69 -1.85
N GLU A 107 -15.72 18.28 -2.97
CA GLU A 107 -16.65 18.57 -4.07
C GLU A 107 -17.21 17.28 -4.68
N LEU A 108 -16.39 16.27 -4.95
CA LEU A 108 -16.83 14.96 -5.46
C LEU A 108 -17.76 14.25 -4.48
N LEU A 109 -17.44 14.25 -3.18
CA LEU A 109 -18.30 13.63 -2.16
C LEU A 109 -19.66 14.32 -2.06
N ALA A 110 -19.70 15.64 -2.19
CA ALA A 110 -20.95 16.41 -2.20
C ALA A 110 -21.72 16.28 -3.52
N GLY A 111 -21.04 16.01 -4.63
CA GLY A 111 -21.63 15.90 -5.97
C GLY A 111 -22.38 14.58 -6.23
N LEU A 112 -22.17 13.55 -5.42
CA LEU A 112 -22.85 12.27 -5.54
C LEU A 112 -23.99 12.16 -4.53
N ASP A 113 -25.23 11.98 -5.01
CA ASP A 113 -26.38 11.75 -4.13
C ASP A 113 -26.16 10.52 -3.25
N GLY A 114 -26.30 10.69 -1.93
CA GLY A 114 -25.99 9.66 -0.94
C GLY A 114 -24.57 9.73 -0.38
N GLY A 115 -23.72 10.61 -0.92
CA GLY A 115 -22.39 10.93 -0.40
C GLY A 115 -21.49 9.73 -0.17
N PRO A 116 -20.77 9.64 0.98
CA PRO A 116 -19.82 8.56 1.26
C PRO A 116 -20.38 7.15 1.12
N ALA A 117 -21.66 6.95 1.50
CA ALA A 117 -22.30 5.64 1.39
C ALA A 117 -22.52 5.22 -0.08
N ALA A 118 -22.91 6.16 -0.94
CA ALA A 118 -23.06 5.90 -2.38
C ALA A 118 -21.69 5.60 -3.03
N TRP A 119 -20.65 6.34 -2.64
CA TRP A 119 -19.28 6.08 -3.11
C TRP A 119 -18.79 4.68 -2.72
N ALA A 120 -18.93 4.32 -1.45
CA ALA A 120 -18.54 3.00 -0.96
C ALA A 120 -19.31 1.88 -1.69
N ALA A 121 -20.61 2.03 -1.91
CA ALA A 121 -21.42 1.08 -2.66
C ALA A 121 -20.99 0.97 -4.12
N ALA A 122 -20.61 2.09 -4.76
CA ALA A 122 -20.28 2.15 -6.16
C ALA A 122 -18.90 1.56 -6.48
N CYS A 123 -17.85 1.92 -5.72
CA CYS A 123 -16.47 1.54 -6.01
C CYS A 123 -15.70 0.92 -4.83
N GLY A 124 -16.43 0.45 -3.79
CA GLY A 124 -15.82 -0.23 -2.65
C GLY A 124 -15.14 0.69 -1.63
N SER A 125 -15.00 1.97 -1.93
CA SER A 125 -14.22 2.92 -1.12
C SER A 125 -14.85 4.30 -1.13
N VAL A 126 -14.63 5.06 -0.06
CA VAL A 126 -14.89 6.50 -0.03
C VAL A 126 -13.64 7.24 -0.52
N PRO A 127 -13.72 8.06 -1.58
CA PRO A 127 -12.56 8.78 -2.10
C PRO A 127 -11.87 9.65 -1.05
N VAL A 128 -10.56 9.70 -1.14
CA VAL A 128 -9.67 10.57 -0.36
C VAL A 128 -8.71 11.28 -1.32
N PRO A 129 -7.99 12.33 -0.93
CA PRO A 129 -7.08 13.05 -1.83
C PRO A 129 -6.04 12.18 -2.54
N ALA A 130 -5.74 11.01 -1.97
CA ALA A 130 -4.83 10.03 -2.59
C ALA A 130 -5.39 9.42 -3.89
N PHE A 131 -6.70 9.31 -4.07
CA PHE A 131 -7.31 8.56 -5.17
C PHE A 131 -7.19 9.29 -6.52
N THR A 132 -7.17 8.53 -7.60
CA THR A 132 -6.96 9.05 -8.97
C THR A 132 -8.08 10.00 -9.40
N ILE A 133 -9.34 9.71 -9.02
CA ILE A 133 -10.49 10.53 -9.42
C ILE A 133 -10.40 11.96 -8.87
N THR A 134 -9.88 12.15 -7.67
CA THR A 134 -9.71 13.48 -7.08
C THR A 134 -8.66 14.30 -7.84
N LYS A 135 -7.63 13.63 -8.35
CA LYS A 135 -6.59 14.24 -9.19
C LYS A 135 -7.10 14.56 -10.59
N LEU A 136 -8.02 13.75 -11.14
CA LEU A 136 -8.71 14.06 -12.39
C LEU A 136 -9.61 15.30 -12.23
N HIS A 137 -10.35 15.41 -11.12
CA HIS A 137 -11.16 16.58 -10.82
C HIS A 137 -10.28 17.85 -10.63
N TRP A 138 -9.16 17.71 -9.92
CA TRP A 138 -8.16 18.78 -9.82
C TRP A 138 -7.63 19.17 -11.20
N LEU A 139 -7.35 18.22 -12.08
CA LEU A 139 -6.87 18.48 -13.44
C LEU A 139 -7.92 19.23 -14.26
N HIS A 140 -9.20 18.83 -14.18
CA HIS A 140 -10.31 19.54 -14.82
C HIS A 140 -10.38 21.00 -14.37
N ARG A 141 -10.26 21.25 -13.07
CA ARG A 141 -10.35 22.60 -12.48
C ARG A 141 -9.11 23.45 -12.74
N CYS A 142 -7.90 22.88 -12.60
CA CYS A 142 -6.65 23.64 -12.59
C CYS A 142 -5.90 23.63 -13.92
N GLU A 143 -5.99 22.55 -14.68
CA GLU A 143 -5.28 22.36 -15.96
C GLU A 143 -6.22 21.78 -17.06
N PRO A 144 -7.38 22.42 -17.36
CA PRO A 144 -8.40 21.87 -18.27
C PRO A 144 -7.87 21.62 -19.69
N GLU A 145 -6.86 22.37 -20.12
CA GLU A 145 -6.20 22.17 -21.43
C GLU A 145 -5.46 20.83 -21.50
N VAL A 146 -4.90 20.37 -20.37
CA VAL A 146 -4.24 19.07 -20.29
C VAL A 146 -5.28 17.95 -20.39
N LEU A 147 -6.39 18.09 -19.64
CA LEU A 147 -7.47 17.09 -19.66
C LEU A 147 -8.10 16.95 -21.06
N ARG A 148 -8.37 18.09 -21.75
CA ARG A 148 -8.92 18.09 -23.13
C ARG A 148 -7.99 17.44 -24.16
N ARG A 149 -6.70 17.41 -23.93
CA ARG A 149 -5.71 16.76 -24.79
C ARG A 149 -5.41 15.32 -24.37
N ALA A 150 -6.00 14.85 -23.27
CA ALA A 150 -5.77 13.51 -22.78
C ALA A 150 -6.43 12.47 -23.71
N SER A 151 -5.64 11.59 -24.25
CA SER A 151 -6.10 10.40 -24.98
C SER A 151 -6.01 9.13 -24.13
N SER A 152 -5.29 9.18 -23.01
CA SER A 152 -5.25 8.09 -22.05
C SER A 152 -4.91 8.57 -20.65
N VAL A 153 -5.58 7.97 -19.67
CA VAL A 153 -5.32 8.09 -18.24
C VAL A 153 -4.82 6.75 -17.73
N MET A 154 -3.68 6.76 -17.05
CA MET A 154 -3.02 5.54 -16.57
C MET A 154 -2.55 5.70 -15.13
N LEU A 155 -2.37 4.57 -14.46
CA LEU A 155 -1.68 4.47 -13.18
C LEU A 155 -0.17 4.27 -13.39
N PRO A 156 0.67 4.40 -12.36
CA PRO A 156 2.11 4.27 -12.51
C PRO A 156 2.56 2.92 -13.08
N HIS A 157 1.96 1.79 -12.62
CA HIS A 157 2.32 0.49 -13.16
C HIS A 157 1.80 0.28 -14.58
N ASP A 158 0.60 0.83 -14.91
CA ASP A 158 0.05 0.80 -16.27
C ASP A 158 1.01 1.45 -17.26
N TRP A 159 1.55 2.62 -16.89
CA TRP A 159 2.47 3.35 -17.76
C TRP A 159 3.78 2.58 -17.99
N LEU A 160 4.37 1.98 -16.96
CA LEU A 160 5.56 1.13 -17.13
C LEU A 160 5.23 -0.12 -17.97
N THR A 161 4.08 -0.75 -17.75
CA THR A 161 3.60 -1.88 -18.55
C THR A 161 3.35 -1.46 -20.01
N PHE A 162 2.79 -0.26 -20.24
CA PHE A 162 2.66 0.33 -21.57
C PHE A 162 4.02 0.54 -22.23
N ARG A 163 5.04 1.02 -21.50
CA ARG A 163 6.41 1.17 -22.03
C ARG A 163 7.05 -0.17 -22.42
N LEU A 164 6.67 -1.24 -21.76
CA LEU A 164 7.14 -2.59 -22.09
C LEU A 164 6.40 -3.20 -23.30
N THR A 165 5.10 -2.94 -23.45
CA THR A 165 4.23 -3.70 -24.37
C THR A 165 3.61 -2.90 -25.50
N GLY A 166 3.52 -1.57 -25.35
CA GLY A 166 2.75 -0.69 -26.22
C GLY A 166 1.22 -0.78 -26.03
N ARG A 167 0.72 -1.59 -25.07
CA ARG A 167 -0.72 -1.75 -24.81
C ARG A 167 -1.17 -0.90 -23.61
N ARG A 168 -2.34 -0.29 -23.73
CA ARG A 168 -3.01 0.47 -22.65
C ARG A 168 -3.85 -0.49 -21.83
N VAL A 169 -3.25 -1.05 -20.78
CA VAL A 169 -3.87 -2.04 -19.91
C VAL A 169 -3.60 -1.71 -18.44
N THR A 170 -4.46 -2.19 -17.56
CA THR A 170 -4.33 -2.13 -16.12
C THR A 170 -4.77 -3.47 -15.51
N ASP A 171 -4.57 -3.65 -14.20
CA ASP A 171 -5.13 -4.76 -13.46
C ASP A 171 -6.35 -4.34 -12.61
N ARG A 172 -7.07 -5.31 -12.09
CA ARG A 172 -8.22 -5.07 -11.23
C ARG A 172 -7.85 -4.49 -9.85
N GLY A 173 -6.67 -4.85 -9.34
CA GLY A 173 -6.18 -4.44 -8.03
C GLY A 173 -5.96 -2.93 -7.99
N ASP A 174 -5.13 -2.41 -8.87
CA ASP A 174 -4.84 -0.98 -8.90
C ASP A 174 -6.01 -0.16 -9.46
N ALA A 175 -6.78 -0.70 -10.43
CA ALA A 175 -8.00 -0.07 -10.93
C ALA A 175 -9.01 0.20 -9.79
N SER A 176 -9.12 -0.70 -8.80
CA SER A 176 -10.02 -0.52 -7.64
C SER A 176 -9.63 0.65 -6.73
N GLY A 177 -8.37 1.11 -6.80
CA GLY A 177 -7.86 2.27 -6.07
C GLY A 177 -8.10 3.60 -6.78
N THR A 178 -8.69 3.60 -7.97
CA THR A 178 -8.90 4.83 -8.75
C THR A 178 -10.05 5.69 -8.24
N GLY A 179 -11.07 5.08 -7.62
CA GLY A 179 -12.32 5.73 -7.24
C GLY A 179 -13.36 5.76 -8.35
N TYR A 180 -13.11 5.11 -9.49
CA TYR A 180 -14.06 5.00 -10.62
C TYR A 180 -14.12 3.60 -11.24
N TRP A 181 -13.65 2.59 -10.52
CA TRP A 181 -13.80 1.18 -10.91
C TRP A 181 -14.43 0.38 -9.76
N SER A 182 -15.47 -0.40 -10.07
CA SER A 182 -16.18 -1.21 -9.09
C SER A 182 -15.52 -2.59 -8.94
N PRO A 183 -14.90 -2.91 -7.80
CA PRO A 183 -14.35 -4.24 -7.58
C PRO A 183 -15.43 -5.33 -7.51
N ALA A 184 -16.63 -4.99 -7.04
CA ALA A 184 -17.75 -5.92 -6.93
C ALA A 184 -18.37 -6.26 -8.30
N GLU A 185 -18.51 -5.27 -9.18
CA GLU A 185 -19.10 -5.42 -10.51
C GLU A 185 -18.06 -5.69 -11.60
N SER A 186 -16.77 -5.51 -11.28
CA SER A 186 -15.63 -5.65 -12.21
C SER A 186 -15.79 -4.78 -13.47
N CYS A 187 -16.23 -3.53 -13.30
CA CYS A 187 -16.42 -2.58 -14.39
C CYS A 187 -16.09 -1.14 -13.99
N TYR A 188 -15.81 -0.31 -14.99
CA TYR A 188 -15.69 1.12 -14.80
C TYR A 188 -17.05 1.75 -14.51
N ARG A 189 -17.09 2.67 -13.57
CA ARG A 189 -18.22 3.51 -13.20
C ARG A 189 -18.09 4.87 -13.90
N LEU A 190 -18.52 4.89 -15.17
CA LEU A 190 -18.43 6.09 -15.99
C LEU A 190 -19.28 7.23 -15.43
N ASP A 191 -20.39 6.91 -14.77
CA ASP A 191 -21.25 7.85 -14.05
C ASP A 191 -20.47 8.66 -12.97
N LEU A 192 -19.47 8.05 -12.30
CA LEU A 192 -18.61 8.76 -11.35
C LEU A 192 -17.61 9.68 -12.06
N LEU A 193 -17.13 9.29 -13.23
CA LEU A 193 -16.25 10.12 -14.03
C LEU A 193 -16.97 11.30 -14.71
N GLU A 194 -18.28 11.16 -14.98
CA GLU A 194 -19.11 12.25 -15.44
C GLU A 194 -19.24 13.39 -14.41
N LEU A 195 -19.03 13.10 -13.10
CA LEU A 195 -18.91 14.12 -12.06
C LEU A 195 -17.65 14.98 -12.22
N VAL A 196 -16.61 14.44 -12.87
CA VAL A 196 -15.39 15.18 -13.17
C VAL A 196 -15.59 16.04 -14.42
N ASP A 197 -16.01 15.43 -15.52
CA ASP A 197 -16.28 16.09 -16.79
C ASP A 197 -17.16 15.19 -17.68
N ALA A 198 -18.38 15.63 -17.95
CA ALA A 198 -19.33 14.88 -18.78
C ALA A 198 -19.06 14.98 -20.28
N GLU A 199 -18.15 15.86 -20.72
CA GLU A 199 -17.79 16.06 -22.14
C GLU A 199 -16.66 15.11 -22.58
N VAL A 200 -15.92 14.50 -21.65
CA VAL A 200 -14.81 13.58 -21.93
C VAL A 200 -15.34 12.19 -22.30
N ASP A 201 -14.86 11.64 -23.40
CA ASP A 201 -15.08 10.21 -23.73
C ASP A 201 -14.20 9.31 -22.83
N TRP A 202 -14.66 9.11 -21.60
CA TRP A 202 -13.95 8.31 -20.62
C TRP A 202 -13.72 6.87 -21.09
N LYS A 203 -14.65 6.29 -21.83
CA LYS A 203 -14.53 4.92 -22.32
C LYS A 203 -13.35 4.75 -23.27
N ALA A 204 -13.06 5.75 -24.10
CA ALA A 204 -11.92 5.74 -25.00
C ALA A 204 -10.59 6.06 -24.27
N THR A 205 -10.68 6.75 -23.13
CA THR A 205 -9.51 7.27 -22.40
C THR A 205 -8.95 6.27 -21.38
N LEU A 206 -9.78 5.34 -20.89
CA LEU A 206 -9.39 4.38 -19.85
C LEU A 206 -8.69 3.14 -20.43
N PRO A 207 -7.74 2.53 -19.69
CA PRO A 207 -7.10 1.29 -20.09
C PRO A 207 -8.04 0.07 -20.00
N GLU A 208 -7.74 -0.99 -20.74
CA GLU A 208 -8.40 -2.29 -20.59
C GLU A 208 -7.99 -2.94 -19.26
N VAL A 209 -8.95 -3.39 -18.45
CA VAL A 209 -8.68 -4.10 -17.19
C VAL A 209 -8.49 -5.59 -17.48
N LEU A 210 -7.29 -6.10 -17.22
CA LEU A 210 -6.94 -7.49 -17.47
C LEU A 210 -7.28 -8.39 -16.29
N ALA A 211 -7.59 -9.66 -16.57
CA ALA A 211 -7.67 -10.69 -15.54
C ALA A 211 -6.27 -10.99 -14.95
N PRO A 212 -6.17 -11.49 -13.71
CA PRO A 212 -4.90 -11.67 -12.98
C PRO A 212 -3.82 -12.49 -13.69
N THR A 213 -4.23 -13.42 -14.57
CA THR A 213 -3.32 -14.33 -15.30
C THR A 213 -3.19 -14.00 -16.78
N THR A 214 -3.86 -12.92 -17.25
CA THR A 214 -3.85 -12.53 -18.66
C THR A 214 -2.58 -11.74 -18.98
N PRO A 215 -1.74 -12.17 -19.95
CA PRO A 215 -0.59 -11.39 -20.35
C PRO A 215 -0.98 -10.02 -20.91
N ALA A 216 -0.29 -8.98 -20.49
CA ALA A 216 -0.39 -7.64 -21.07
C ALA A 216 0.22 -7.55 -22.48
N GLY A 217 1.16 -8.44 -22.79
CA GLY A 217 1.88 -8.49 -24.06
C GLY A 217 3.26 -9.13 -23.91
N GLU A 218 4.17 -8.74 -24.78
CA GLU A 218 5.56 -9.18 -24.74
C GLU A 218 6.49 -7.96 -24.66
N TRP A 219 7.59 -8.09 -23.94
CA TRP A 219 8.66 -7.11 -23.93
C TRP A 219 9.60 -7.33 -25.12
N PRO A 220 9.60 -6.45 -26.16
CA PRO A 220 10.30 -6.70 -27.42
C PRO A 220 11.81 -6.90 -27.28
N VAL A 221 12.43 -6.33 -26.23
CA VAL A 221 13.88 -6.42 -25.98
C VAL A 221 14.30 -7.85 -25.64
N THR A 222 13.44 -8.61 -24.97
CA THR A 222 13.78 -9.96 -24.49
C THR A 222 12.87 -11.05 -25.03
N GLY A 223 11.68 -10.72 -25.52
CA GLY A 223 10.60 -11.65 -25.83
C GLY A 223 9.87 -12.16 -24.58
N ALA A 224 10.15 -11.60 -23.40
CA ALA A 224 9.50 -12.00 -22.16
C ALA A 224 8.01 -11.65 -22.16
N ARG A 225 7.18 -12.55 -21.68
CA ARG A 225 5.76 -12.25 -21.41
C ARG A 225 5.64 -11.20 -20.32
N VAL A 226 4.77 -10.22 -20.52
CA VAL A 226 4.52 -9.18 -19.52
C VAL A 226 3.20 -9.50 -18.82
N GLY A 227 3.23 -9.63 -17.49
CA GLY A 227 2.03 -9.77 -16.67
C GLY A 227 1.19 -8.48 -16.65
N PRO A 228 -0.06 -8.55 -16.15
CA PRO A 228 -0.93 -7.37 -16.08
C PRO A 228 -0.37 -6.25 -15.18
N GLY A 229 0.50 -6.59 -14.24
CA GLY A 229 0.97 -5.68 -13.21
C GLY A 229 -0.01 -5.57 -12.04
N THR A 230 0.27 -4.69 -11.07
CA THR A 230 -0.68 -4.38 -9.98
C THR A 230 -0.16 -3.21 -9.12
N GLY A 231 -0.97 -2.76 -8.14
CA GLY A 231 -0.55 -1.84 -7.10
C GLY A 231 0.41 -2.49 -6.07
N ASP A 232 1.20 -1.67 -5.39
CA ASP A 232 2.22 -2.13 -4.42
C ASP A 232 1.63 -2.90 -3.23
N ASN A 233 0.46 -2.51 -2.70
CA ASN A 233 -0.18 -3.24 -1.60
C ASN A 233 -0.67 -4.63 -2.04
N MET A 234 -1.23 -4.75 -3.25
CA MET A 234 -1.67 -6.02 -3.84
C MET A 234 -0.48 -6.94 -4.11
N ALA A 235 0.61 -6.36 -4.63
CA ALA A 235 1.85 -7.10 -4.83
C ALA A 235 2.47 -7.54 -3.49
N ALA A 236 2.46 -6.70 -2.45
CA ALA A 236 2.94 -7.09 -1.12
C ALA A 236 2.11 -8.26 -0.55
N ALA A 237 0.79 -8.22 -0.69
CA ALA A 237 -0.09 -9.33 -0.29
C ALA A 237 0.26 -10.63 -1.03
N LEU A 238 0.51 -10.54 -2.33
CA LEU A 238 0.90 -11.67 -3.17
C LEU A 238 2.28 -12.20 -2.80
N GLY A 239 3.26 -11.30 -2.55
CA GLY A 239 4.62 -11.67 -2.11
C GLY A 239 4.68 -12.28 -0.71
N LEU A 240 3.68 -12.01 0.14
CA LEU A 240 3.47 -12.69 1.41
C LEU A 240 2.78 -14.05 1.25
N GLY A 241 2.17 -14.33 0.10
CA GLY A 241 1.29 -15.46 -0.05
C GLY A 241 0.11 -15.41 0.92
N LEU A 242 -0.50 -14.21 1.07
CA LEU A 242 -1.66 -14.02 1.95
C LEU A 242 -2.85 -14.85 1.49
N ARG A 243 -3.59 -15.37 2.47
CA ARG A 243 -4.81 -16.15 2.30
C ARG A 243 -5.96 -15.51 3.07
N PRO A 244 -7.20 -15.82 2.72
CA PRO A 244 -8.33 -15.41 3.54
C PRO A 244 -8.12 -15.75 5.02
N GLY A 245 -8.29 -14.77 5.90
CA GLY A 245 -8.04 -14.88 7.34
C GLY A 245 -6.67 -14.39 7.82
N ASP A 246 -5.67 -14.30 6.94
CA ASP A 246 -4.37 -13.71 7.29
C ASP A 246 -4.51 -12.18 7.45
N LEU A 247 -3.72 -11.61 8.35
CA LEU A 247 -3.59 -10.16 8.55
C LEU A 247 -2.15 -9.73 8.29
N ALA A 248 -1.95 -8.73 7.45
CA ALA A 248 -0.67 -8.06 7.31
C ALA A 248 -0.72 -6.69 7.99
N LEU A 249 0.25 -6.40 8.85
CA LEU A 249 0.50 -5.12 9.48
C LEU A 249 1.80 -4.55 8.91
N SER A 250 1.69 -3.52 8.08
CA SER A 250 2.83 -2.84 7.49
C SER A 250 3.11 -1.55 8.24
N LEU A 251 4.25 -1.46 8.90
CA LEU A 251 4.67 -0.32 9.69
C LEU A 251 5.91 0.32 9.05
N GLY A 252 5.66 1.34 8.22
CA GLY A 252 6.63 2.28 7.70
C GLY A 252 6.51 3.64 8.38
N THR A 253 6.74 4.74 7.65
CA THR A 253 6.47 6.11 8.12
C THR A 253 4.99 6.27 8.50
N SER A 254 4.10 5.72 7.67
CA SER A 254 2.67 5.48 7.91
C SER A 254 2.43 3.98 8.15
N GLY A 255 1.21 3.63 8.59
CA GLY A 255 0.83 2.24 8.82
C GLY A 255 -0.29 1.80 7.88
N THR A 256 -0.25 0.53 7.42
CA THR A 256 -1.39 -0.10 6.77
C THR A 256 -1.68 -1.46 7.40
N ALA A 257 -2.96 -1.80 7.48
CA ALA A 257 -3.41 -3.14 7.81
C ALA A 257 -4.28 -3.65 6.67
N PHE A 258 -4.05 -4.86 6.20
CA PHE A 258 -4.82 -5.44 5.10
C PHE A 258 -4.94 -6.97 5.25
N THR A 259 -5.99 -7.48 4.66
CA THR A 259 -6.31 -8.91 4.63
C THR A 259 -6.79 -9.30 3.22
N VAL A 260 -6.85 -10.59 2.93
CA VAL A 260 -7.50 -11.11 1.71
C VAL A 260 -8.89 -11.58 2.07
N SER A 261 -9.87 -11.21 1.25
CA SER A 261 -11.29 -11.58 1.41
C SER A 261 -11.85 -12.19 0.13
N ASP A 262 -12.75 -13.17 0.27
CA ASP A 262 -13.54 -13.70 -0.86
C ASP A 262 -14.79 -12.83 -1.15
N GLN A 263 -15.06 -11.82 -0.32
CA GLN A 263 -16.18 -10.90 -0.49
C GLN A 263 -15.70 -9.45 -0.64
N PRO A 264 -16.34 -8.64 -1.51
CA PRO A 264 -16.04 -7.22 -1.61
C PRO A 264 -16.41 -6.50 -0.32
N SER A 265 -15.69 -5.41 -0.03
CA SER A 265 -15.98 -4.50 1.07
C SER A 265 -16.53 -3.19 0.53
N ALA A 266 -17.48 -2.59 1.27
CA ALA A 266 -18.09 -1.30 0.95
C ALA A 266 -18.41 -0.57 2.27
N ASP A 267 -17.39 0.01 2.89
CA ASP A 267 -17.50 0.69 4.19
C ASP A 267 -17.86 2.18 4.02
N PRO A 268 -19.11 2.59 4.38
CA PRO A 268 -19.55 3.97 4.24
C PRO A 268 -18.87 4.95 5.19
N SER A 269 -18.20 4.45 6.23
CA SER A 269 -17.39 5.29 7.12
C SER A 269 -16.07 5.77 6.47
N GLY A 270 -15.64 5.08 5.40
CA GLY A 270 -14.36 5.32 4.73
C GLY A 270 -13.13 4.82 5.51
N THR A 271 -13.33 4.09 6.61
CA THR A 271 -12.23 3.48 7.38
C THR A 271 -11.55 2.38 6.58
N VAL A 272 -12.32 1.53 5.91
CA VAL A 272 -11.82 0.45 5.05
C VAL A 272 -11.91 0.86 3.59
N ALA A 273 -10.78 0.80 2.89
CA ALA A 273 -10.75 0.83 1.43
C ALA A 273 -10.97 -0.59 0.90
N GLY A 274 -12.05 -0.78 0.12
CA GLY A 274 -12.47 -2.08 -0.41
C GLY A 274 -11.81 -2.39 -1.74
N PHE A 275 -10.49 -2.54 -1.77
CA PHE A 275 -9.77 -2.84 -3.00
C PHE A 275 -9.99 -4.27 -3.48
N ALA A 276 -9.75 -4.51 -4.77
CA ALA A 276 -9.52 -5.83 -5.32
C ALA A 276 -8.06 -6.25 -5.09
N ASP A 277 -7.78 -7.56 -5.05
CA ASP A 277 -6.42 -8.09 -4.99
C ASP A 277 -5.88 -8.48 -6.38
N ALA A 278 -4.64 -8.93 -6.43
CA ALA A 278 -3.97 -9.37 -7.66
C ALA A 278 -4.31 -10.81 -8.08
N THR A 279 -5.20 -11.53 -7.36
CA THR A 279 -5.50 -12.95 -7.62
C THR A 279 -6.92 -13.22 -8.12
N GLY A 280 -7.81 -12.24 -8.05
CA GLY A 280 -9.24 -12.37 -8.35
C GLY A 280 -10.15 -12.26 -7.13
N ARG A 281 -9.56 -12.02 -5.94
CA ARG A 281 -10.24 -11.75 -4.67
C ARG A 281 -10.25 -10.27 -4.34
N TYR A 282 -10.37 -9.95 -3.05
CA TYR A 282 -10.43 -8.59 -2.53
C TYR A 282 -9.35 -8.36 -1.47
N LEU A 283 -8.92 -7.10 -1.34
CA LEU A 283 -7.90 -6.65 -0.39
C LEU A 283 -8.45 -5.47 0.43
N PRO A 284 -9.39 -5.71 1.36
CA PRO A 284 -9.78 -4.64 2.26
C PRO A 284 -8.57 -4.15 3.06
N LEU A 285 -8.41 -2.83 3.10
CA LEU A 285 -7.22 -2.17 3.62
C LEU A 285 -7.61 -0.97 4.49
N VAL A 286 -6.89 -0.81 5.61
CA VAL A 286 -6.94 0.35 6.50
C VAL A 286 -5.59 1.04 6.49
N CYS A 287 -5.59 2.37 6.49
CA CYS A 287 -4.37 3.18 6.50
C CYS A 287 -4.36 4.16 7.67
N THR A 288 -3.24 4.25 8.40
CA THR A 288 -2.97 5.28 9.39
C THR A 288 -1.84 6.19 8.89
N MET A 289 -1.90 7.48 9.23
CA MET A 289 -0.85 8.43 8.84
C MET A 289 0.37 8.36 9.77
N ASN A 290 0.22 7.81 10.96
CA ASN A 290 1.20 7.87 12.03
C ASN A 290 1.68 6.47 12.43
N ALA A 291 2.91 6.13 12.01
CA ALA A 291 3.58 4.92 12.47
C ALA A 291 5.02 5.23 12.94
N THR A 292 6.08 4.81 12.23
CA THR A 292 7.44 5.01 12.74
C THR A 292 7.84 6.48 12.89
N LYS A 293 7.23 7.41 12.14
CA LYS A 293 7.49 8.85 12.33
C LYS A 293 7.23 9.33 13.77
N VAL A 294 6.32 8.66 14.49
CA VAL A 294 6.03 8.94 15.91
C VAL A 294 7.18 8.49 16.79
N THR A 295 7.65 7.26 16.62
CA THR A 295 8.81 6.76 17.35
C THR A 295 10.09 7.50 16.97
N ASP A 296 10.24 7.96 15.72
CA ASP A 296 11.32 8.84 15.29
C ASP A 296 11.29 10.19 16.03
N ALA A 297 10.09 10.78 16.20
CA ALA A 297 9.93 12.01 16.95
C ALA A 297 10.26 11.82 18.43
N VAL A 298 9.82 10.71 19.04
CA VAL A 298 10.13 10.37 20.43
C VAL A 298 11.62 10.09 20.61
N ALA A 299 12.28 9.40 19.68
CA ALA A 299 13.72 9.18 19.70
C ALA A 299 14.50 10.52 19.70
N ARG A 300 14.09 11.47 18.84
CA ARG A 300 14.67 12.82 18.82
C ARG A 300 14.46 13.57 20.14
N LEU A 301 13.26 13.49 20.73
CA LEU A 301 12.96 14.10 22.03
C LEU A 301 13.82 13.54 23.15
N LEU A 302 14.07 12.23 23.13
CA LEU A 302 14.92 11.55 24.11
C LEU A 302 16.42 11.69 23.83
N GLY A 303 16.81 12.21 22.65
CA GLY A 303 18.21 12.31 22.24
C GLY A 303 18.89 10.96 22.00
N VAL A 304 18.13 9.96 21.51
CA VAL A 304 18.61 8.59 21.30
C VAL A 304 18.43 8.16 19.84
N ASP A 305 19.17 7.14 19.42
CA ASP A 305 18.98 6.46 18.14
C ASP A 305 17.87 5.38 18.23
N HIS A 306 17.53 4.78 17.10
CA HIS A 306 16.49 3.75 17.02
C HIS A 306 16.82 2.50 17.85
N GLY A 307 18.10 2.08 17.88
CA GLY A 307 18.52 0.91 18.66
C GLY A 307 18.34 1.15 20.17
N ARG A 308 18.69 2.36 20.64
CA ARG A 308 18.49 2.71 22.05
C ARG A 308 17.02 2.91 22.39
N LEU A 309 16.21 3.46 21.48
CA LEU A 309 14.76 3.53 21.66
C LEU A 309 14.13 2.14 21.82
N ASP A 310 14.55 1.18 21.00
CA ASP A 310 14.13 -0.22 21.09
C ASP A 310 14.43 -0.83 22.46
N HIS A 311 15.67 -0.66 22.94
CA HIS A 311 16.06 -1.12 24.27
C HIS A 311 15.21 -0.48 25.37
N LEU A 312 15.03 0.83 25.33
CA LEU A 312 14.20 1.54 26.31
C LEU A 312 12.77 1.01 26.31
N ALA A 313 12.16 0.81 25.13
CA ALA A 313 10.80 0.29 25.04
C ALA A 313 10.66 -1.13 25.61
N LEU A 314 11.71 -1.95 25.48
CA LEU A 314 11.74 -3.31 26.05
C LEU A 314 12.08 -3.35 27.55
N GLU A 315 12.77 -2.34 28.10
CA GLU A 315 13.05 -2.19 29.53
C GLU A 315 11.78 -1.89 30.33
N ALA A 316 10.81 -1.18 29.75
CA ALA A 316 9.57 -0.83 30.45
C ALA A 316 8.57 -2.00 30.42
N PRO A 317 7.74 -2.14 31.47
CA PRO A 317 6.67 -3.14 31.48
C PRO A 317 5.61 -2.83 30.41
N ALA A 318 4.90 -3.86 30.00
CA ALA A 318 3.74 -3.71 29.10
C ALA A 318 2.70 -2.76 29.73
N GLY A 319 2.10 -1.90 28.91
CA GLY A 319 1.23 -0.82 29.36
C GLY A 319 1.96 0.40 29.89
N ALA A 320 3.30 0.47 29.74
CA ALA A 320 4.15 1.62 30.07
C ALA A 320 3.85 2.25 31.44
N SER A 321 3.45 1.42 32.44
CA SER A 321 2.99 1.83 33.76
C SER A 321 1.82 2.84 33.74
N GLY A 322 0.94 2.73 32.77
CA GLY A 322 -0.23 3.60 32.62
C GLY A 322 0.01 4.88 31.81
N LEU A 323 1.22 5.05 31.24
CA LEU A 323 1.48 6.12 30.28
C LEU A 323 0.95 5.70 28.90
N VAL A 324 0.08 6.51 28.30
CA VAL A 324 -0.51 6.25 26.98
C VAL A 324 -0.18 7.40 26.03
N LEU A 325 0.34 7.06 24.84
CA LEU A 325 0.56 8.02 23.77
C LEU A 325 -0.44 7.78 22.64
N VAL A 326 -1.24 8.81 22.31
CA VAL A 326 -2.08 8.85 21.13
C VAL A 326 -1.28 9.46 19.98
N PRO A 327 -1.02 8.70 18.89
CA PRO A 327 0.03 9.06 17.92
C PRO A 327 -0.44 9.99 16.78
N HIS A 328 -1.50 10.78 16.93
CA HIS A 328 -2.09 11.60 15.87
C HIS A 328 -1.28 12.89 15.60
N PHE A 329 0.04 12.78 15.41
CA PHE A 329 0.97 13.94 15.44
C PHE A 329 0.73 14.98 14.35
N ASP A 330 0.31 14.58 13.16
CA ASP A 330 0.09 15.48 12.01
C ASP A 330 -1.32 15.24 11.41
N GLY A 331 -2.31 15.10 12.27
CA GLY A 331 -3.61 14.57 11.92
C GLY A 331 -3.62 13.04 11.82
N GLU A 332 -4.77 12.44 11.66
CA GLU A 332 -4.91 11.00 11.44
C GLU A 332 -5.99 10.70 10.41
N ARG A 333 -5.79 9.63 9.64
CA ARG A 333 -6.75 9.15 8.64
C ARG A 333 -7.72 8.12 9.23
N THR A 334 -7.20 7.23 10.08
CA THR A 334 -7.99 6.24 10.78
C THR A 334 -7.68 6.30 12.27
N PRO A 335 -8.58 6.87 13.08
CA PRO A 335 -9.84 7.53 12.71
C PRO A 335 -9.64 8.81 11.87
N ASN A 336 -10.66 9.23 11.10
CA ASN A 336 -10.56 10.45 10.29
C ASN A 336 -10.56 11.70 11.18
N ARG A 337 -9.38 12.20 11.48
CA ARG A 337 -9.11 13.38 12.33
C ARG A 337 -7.98 14.23 11.73
N PRO A 338 -8.22 14.91 10.61
CA PRO A 338 -7.14 15.61 9.87
C PRO A 338 -6.50 16.75 10.66
N GLY A 339 -7.20 17.35 11.63
CA GLY A 339 -6.69 18.41 12.49
C GLY A 339 -6.15 17.96 13.84
N ALA A 340 -6.11 16.65 14.12
CA ALA A 340 -5.66 16.15 15.41
C ALA A 340 -4.16 16.35 15.62
N THR A 341 -3.76 16.42 16.90
CA THR A 341 -2.37 16.39 17.35
C THR A 341 -2.14 15.23 18.30
N GLY A 342 -0.89 14.83 18.47
CA GLY A 342 -0.54 13.79 19.42
C GLY A 342 -0.87 14.17 20.87
N MET A 343 -1.20 13.17 21.68
CA MET A 343 -1.53 13.38 23.10
C MET A 343 -0.82 12.36 23.97
N LEU A 344 -0.40 12.79 25.16
CA LEU A 344 0.20 11.93 26.18
C LEU A 344 -0.66 12.00 27.45
N THR A 345 -1.17 10.87 27.90
CA THR A 345 -1.98 10.76 29.13
C THR A 345 -1.32 9.87 30.15
N GLY A 346 -1.73 9.96 31.41
CA GLY A 346 -1.12 9.18 32.49
C GLY A 346 0.27 9.66 32.94
N LEU A 347 0.67 10.88 32.54
CA LEU A 347 1.96 11.45 32.88
C LEU A 347 2.07 11.69 34.39
N ARG A 348 3.14 11.18 35.03
CA ARG A 348 3.45 11.33 36.44
C ARG A 348 4.85 11.90 36.60
N SER A 349 5.15 12.42 37.81
CA SER A 349 6.45 13.06 38.08
C SER A 349 7.65 12.10 38.06
N ASP A 350 7.40 10.80 38.10
CA ASP A 350 8.41 9.72 38.12
C ASP A 350 8.53 9.01 36.75
N VAL A 351 7.93 9.59 35.67
CA VAL A 351 8.02 9.02 34.33
C VAL A 351 9.47 8.88 33.86
N THR A 352 9.76 7.75 33.24
CA THR A 352 11.10 7.42 32.75
C THR A 352 11.17 7.45 31.23
N PRO A 353 12.36 7.63 30.61
CA PRO A 353 12.55 7.48 29.16
C PRO A 353 12.07 6.13 28.61
N ALA A 354 12.23 5.05 29.39
CA ALA A 354 11.78 3.72 29.02
C ALA A 354 10.25 3.64 28.87
N GLN A 355 9.51 4.23 29.81
CA GLN A 355 8.05 4.28 29.74
C GLN A 355 7.56 5.10 28.55
N LEU A 356 8.21 6.24 28.23
CA LEU A 356 7.84 7.05 27.07
C LEU A 356 8.12 6.31 25.75
N ALA A 357 9.26 5.62 25.64
CA ALA A 357 9.59 4.80 24.48
C ALA A 357 8.56 3.66 24.29
N ARG A 358 8.19 2.98 25.38
CA ARG A 358 7.18 1.90 25.37
C ARG A 358 5.81 2.44 24.97
N ALA A 359 5.36 3.52 25.57
CA ALA A 359 4.08 4.16 25.25
C ALA A 359 4.00 4.59 23.77
N ALA A 360 5.11 5.05 23.19
CA ALA A 360 5.15 5.41 21.77
C ALA A 360 4.96 4.20 20.84
N VAL A 361 5.65 3.08 21.11
CA VAL A 361 5.49 1.85 20.32
C VAL A 361 4.09 1.28 20.50
N GLU A 362 3.59 1.19 21.75
CA GLU A 362 2.24 0.69 22.04
C GLU A 362 1.17 1.58 21.42
N GLY A 363 1.31 2.90 21.48
CA GLY A 363 0.36 3.83 20.89
C GLY A 363 0.23 3.66 19.38
N VAL A 364 1.36 3.53 18.66
CA VAL A 364 1.37 3.27 17.23
C VAL A 364 0.69 1.95 16.88
N VAL A 365 1.01 0.88 17.63
CA VAL A 365 0.42 -0.44 17.38
C VAL A 365 -1.07 -0.44 17.71
N CYS A 366 -1.48 0.16 18.84
CA CYS A 366 -2.89 0.28 19.22
C CYS A 366 -3.70 1.06 18.17
N ASN A 367 -3.13 2.16 17.62
CA ASN A 367 -3.80 2.95 16.58
C ASN A 367 -4.07 2.11 15.33
N LEU A 368 -3.06 1.37 14.86
CA LEU A 368 -3.21 0.52 13.67
C LEU A 368 -4.18 -0.64 13.94
N LEU A 369 -4.12 -1.27 15.11
CA LEU A 369 -5.02 -2.37 15.47
C LEU A 369 -6.47 -1.91 15.62
N ALA A 370 -6.70 -0.73 16.20
CA ALA A 370 -8.05 -0.14 16.30
C ALA A 370 -8.67 0.06 14.90
N GLY A 371 -7.89 0.55 13.93
CA GLY A 371 -8.34 0.60 12.55
C GLY A 371 -8.58 -0.79 11.94
N ALA A 372 -7.67 -1.72 12.20
CA ALA A 372 -7.75 -3.09 11.68
C ALA A 372 -8.95 -3.88 12.20
N GLU A 373 -9.57 -3.50 13.33
CA GLU A 373 -10.81 -4.13 13.81
C GLU A 373 -11.93 -4.12 12.75
N ALA A 374 -11.98 -3.07 11.94
CA ALA A 374 -12.94 -2.95 10.84
C ALA A 374 -12.73 -4.01 9.73
N LEU A 375 -11.57 -4.68 9.70
CA LEU A 375 -11.29 -5.80 8.78
C LEU A 375 -11.84 -7.15 9.30
N GLY A 376 -12.35 -7.20 10.53
CA GLY A 376 -12.89 -8.43 11.15
C GLY A 376 -11.82 -9.50 11.45
N TRP A 377 -10.53 -9.16 11.46
CA TRP A 377 -9.43 -10.12 11.61
C TRP A 377 -9.44 -10.92 12.91
N GLU A 378 -10.01 -10.37 13.96
CA GLU A 378 -10.08 -11.05 15.29
C GLU A 378 -11.03 -12.26 15.29
N ALA A 379 -12.01 -12.27 14.39
CA ALA A 379 -13.00 -13.35 14.28
C ALA A 379 -12.47 -14.56 13.48
N VAL A 380 -11.31 -14.44 12.84
CA VAL A 380 -10.76 -15.47 11.95
C VAL A 380 -9.41 -15.92 12.48
N ASP A 381 -9.17 -17.24 12.49
CA ASP A 381 -7.88 -17.79 12.89
C ASP A 381 -6.96 -17.87 11.67
N GLY A 382 -6.12 -16.85 11.50
CA GLY A 382 -5.15 -16.72 10.41
C GLY A 382 -3.78 -16.28 10.93
N ARG A 383 -2.80 -16.26 10.03
CA ARG A 383 -1.45 -15.76 10.32
C ARG A 383 -1.46 -14.24 10.47
N VAL A 384 -0.60 -13.71 11.33
CA VAL A 384 -0.37 -12.27 11.44
C VAL A 384 1.05 -11.99 10.96
N PHE A 385 1.18 -11.13 9.97
CA PHE A 385 2.47 -10.72 9.42
C PHE A 385 2.82 -9.31 9.88
N LEU A 386 4.05 -9.09 10.28
CA LEU A 386 4.62 -7.77 10.51
C LEU A 386 5.65 -7.47 9.43
N ILE A 387 5.40 -6.42 8.65
CA ILE A 387 6.24 -5.99 7.52
C ILE A 387 6.57 -4.49 7.62
N GLY A 388 7.39 -3.99 6.71
CA GLY A 388 7.85 -2.61 6.70
C GLY A 388 9.07 -2.37 7.58
N GLY A 389 9.51 -1.12 7.68
CA GLY A 389 10.75 -0.76 8.39
C GLY A 389 10.75 -1.13 9.86
N ALA A 390 9.62 -1.01 10.56
CA ALA A 390 9.45 -1.37 11.96
C ALA A 390 9.59 -2.87 12.24
N ALA A 391 9.44 -3.73 11.24
CA ALA A 391 9.63 -5.17 11.39
C ALA A 391 11.07 -5.56 11.80
N ARG A 392 12.04 -4.63 11.67
CA ARG A 392 13.41 -4.81 12.18
C ARG A 392 13.56 -4.51 13.66
N SER A 393 12.61 -3.79 14.26
CA SER A 393 12.61 -3.41 15.67
C SER A 393 12.13 -4.54 16.55
N ALA A 394 12.93 -4.95 17.54
CA ALA A 394 12.55 -5.97 18.51
C ALA A 394 11.38 -5.52 19.38
N ALA A 395 11.28 -4.21 19.70
CA ALA A 395 10.18 -3.65 20.44
C ALA A 395 8.86 -3.73 19.67
N TYR A 396 8.85 -3.34 18.39
CA TYR A 396 7.64 -3.49 17.57
C TYR A 396 7.23 -4.96 17.42
N ARG A 397 8.17 -5.87 17.13
CA ARG A 397 7.90 -7.30 17.07
C ARG A 397 7.21 -7.82 18.32
N ARG A 398 7.77 -7.48 19.51
CA ARG A 398 7.21 -7.87 20.80
C ARG A 398 5.83 -7.27 21.04
N VAL A 399 5.69 -5.96 20.87
CA VAL A 399 4.42 -5.26 21.13
C VAL A 399 3.31 -5.70 20.18
N VAL A 400 3.61 -5.94 18.89
CA VAL A 400 2.62 -6.45 17.95
C VAL A 400 2.16 -7.86 18.34
N ALA A 401 3.08 -8.75 18.70
CA ALA A 401 2.72 -10.10 19.17
C ALA A 401 1.85 -10.03 20.43
N ASP A 402 2.27 -9.25 21.42
CA ASP A 402 1.56 -9.11 22.70
C ASP A 402 0.16 -8.52 22.52
N LEU A 403 0.02 -7.42 21.75
CA LEU A 403 -1.26 -6.73 21.59
C LEU A 403 -2.23 -7.43 20.64
N THR A 404 -1.74 -8.17 19.66
CA THR A 404 -2.59 -9.06 18.84
C THR A 404 -2.96 -10.32 19.63
N GLY A 405 -2.11 -10.73 20.58
CA GLY A 405 -2.23 -12.00 21.30
C GLY A 405 -2.06 -13.21 20.40
N ARG A 406 -1.43 -13.03 19.24
CA ARG A 406 -1.15 -14.07 18.23
C ARG A 406 0.34 -14.17 17.95
N THR A 407 0.74 -15.35 17.54
CA THR A 407 2.04 -15.55 16.93
C THR A 407 2.13 -14.71 15.66
N ILE A 408 3.16 -13.86 15.57
CA ILE A 408 3.41 -13.08 14.37
C ILE A 408 4.57 -13.67 13.56
N VAL A 409 4.52 -13.46 12.25
CA VAL A 409 5.58 -13.84 11.32
C VAL A 409 6.22 -12.56 10.75
N VAL A 410 7.53 -12.47 10.85
CA VAL A 410 8.33 -11.44 10.17
C VAL A 410 9.00 -12.09 8.96
N PRO A 411 8.55 -11.81 7.73
CA PRO A 411 9.05 -12.49 6.54
C PRO A 411 10.56 -12.32 6.36
N SER A 412 11.22 -13.37 5.91
CA SER A 412 12.65 -13.33 5.57
C SER A 412 12.92 -12.53 4.30
N ASP A 413 11.97 -12.55 3.33
CA ASP A 413 12.05 -11.71 2.14
C ASP A 413 11.66 -10.27 2.51
N GLN A 414 12.56 -9.32 2.22
CA GLN A 414 12.36 -7.91 2.54
C GLN A 414 11.76 -7.11 1.38
N GLU A 415 11.79 -7.66 0.15
CA GLU A 415 11.31 -6.98 -1.06
C GLU A 415 10.00 -7.61 -1.54
N LEU A 416 9.00 -7.60 -0.67
CA LEU A 416 7.72 -8.29 -0.87
C LEU A 416 6.96 -7.82 -2.12
N VAL A 417 7.03 -6.54 -2.45
CA VAL A 417 6.36 -5.98 -3.64
C VAL A 417 6.96 -6.56 -4.91
N ALA A 418 8.29 -6.54 -5.04
CA ALA A 418 8.98 -7.15 -6.17
C ALA A 418 8.79 -8.69 -6.21
N ALA A 419 8.75 -9.35 -5.03
CA ALA A 419 8.43 -10.76 -4.93
C ALA A 419 7.03 -11.09 -5.46
N GLY A 420 6.03 -10.31 -5.08
CA GLY A 420 4.65 -10.49 -5.55
C GLY A 420 4.51 -10.24 -7.06
N ALA A 421 5.16 -9.21 -7.59
CA ALA A 421 5.22 -9.01 -9.03
C ALA A 421 5.89 -10.21 -9.74
N ALA A 422 6.98 -10.76 -9.18
CA ALA A 422 7.61 -11.96 -9.72
C ALA A 422 6.70 -13.20 -9.66
N VAL A 423 5.89 -13.36 -8.61
CA VAL A 423 4.86 -14.42 -8.54
C VAL A 423 3.87 -14.27 -9.68
N GLN A 424 3.37 -13.05 -9.95
CA GLN A 424 2.46 -12.81 -11.06
C GLN A 424 3.12 -13.15 -12.40
N ALA A 425 4.37 -12.74 -12.62
CA ALA A 425 5.13 -13.09 -13.81
C ALA A 425 5.29 -14.62 -13.96
N ALA A 426 5.57 -15.33 -12.87
CA ALA A 426 5.71 -16.77 -12.88
C ALA A 426 4.37 -17.48 -13.19
N VAL A 427 3.25 -17.03 -12.62
CA VAL A 427 1.92 -17.57 -12.93
C VAL A 427 1.59 -17.40 -14.41
N VAL A 428 1.86 -16.21 -14.98
CA VAL A 428 1.64 -15.92 -16.42
C VAL A 428 2.54 -16.79 -17.30
N HIS A 429 3.78 -17.06 -16.89
CA HIS A 429 4.71 -17.90 -17.65
C HIS A 429 4.36 -19.38 -17.59
N LEU A 430 4.14 -19.91 -16.36
CA LEU A 430 3.93 -21.33 -16.10
C LEU A 430 2.50 -21.80 -16.37
N GLY A 431 1.51 -20.87 -16.42
CA GLY A 431 0.10 -21.20 -16.55
C GLY A 431 -0.45 -21.97 -15.33
N CYS A 432 0.04 -21.67 -14.13
CA CYS A 432 -0.36 -22.31 -12.88
C CYS A 432 -1.17 -21.36 -11.98
N ASP A 433 -1.73 -21.89 -10.89
CA ASP A 433 -2.45 -21.11 -9.90
C ASP A 433 -1.50 -20.42 -8.89
N PHE A 434 -1.92 -19.28 -8.33
CA PHE A 434 -1.19 -18.49 -7.34
C PHE A 434 -0.89 -19.26 -6.05
N GLY A 435 -1.88 -20.01 -5.52
CA GLY A 435 -1.75 -20.74 -4.25
C GLY A 435 -0.64 -21.78 -4.27
N PRO A 436 -0.69 -22.79 -5.17
CA PRO A 436 0.36 -23.79 -5.31
C PRO A 436 1.76 -23.20 -5.54
N LEU A 437 1.86 -22.13 -6.34
CA LEU A 437 3.14 -21.46 -6.58
C LEU A 437 3.67 -20.78 -5.32
N SER A 438 2.80 -20.09 -4.57
CA SER A 438 3.15 -19.46 -3.29
C SER A 438 3.68 -20.49 -2.27
N ASP A 439 3.08 -21.66 -2.23
CA ASP A 439 3.53 -22.78 -1.38
C ASP A 439 4.90 -23.33 -1.81
N ALA A 440 5.09 -23.51 -3.12
CA ALA A 440 6.36 -23.97 -3.69
C ALA A 440 7.50 -22.99 -3.42
N TRP A 441 7.24 -21.69 -3.52
CA TRP A 441 8.21 -20.65 -3.22
C TRP A 441 8.41 -20.41 -1.71
N GLY A 442 7.55 -21.00 -0.87
CA GLY A 442 7.62 -20.84 0.59
C GLY A 442 7.36 -19.40 1.04
N LEU A 443 6.49 -18.66 0.34
CA LEU A 443 6.17 -17.28 0.67
C LEU A 443 5.60 -17.13 2.08
N GLY A 444 5.88 -15.99 2.71
CA GLY A 444 5.44 -15.71 4.08
C GLY A 444 6.16 -16.51 5.17
N ARG A 445 7.24 -17.21 4.85
CA ARG A 445 8.11 -17.83 5.87
C ARG A 445 9.08 -16.78 6.43
N GLY A 446 9.38 -16.89 7.74
CA GLY A 446 10.29 -15.94 8.38
C GLY A 446 10.44 -16.20 9.87
N ASP A 447 10.93 -15.18 10.58
CA ASP A 447 11.07 -15.23 12.04
C ASP A 447 9.69 -15.26 12.70
N VAL A 448 9.55 -16.09 13.71
CA VAL A 448 8.31 -16.24 14.47
C VAL A 448 8.47 -15.62 15.84
N VAL A 449 7.50 -14.81 16.26
CA VAL A 449 7.48 -14.19 17.60
C VAL A 449 6.17 -14.56 18.28
N GLU A 450 6.29 -15.27 19.40
CA GLU A 450 5.16 -15.66 20.24
C GLU A 450 4.76 -14.51 21.18
N PRO A 451 3.45 -14.30 21.44
CA PRO A 451 2.99 -13.32 22.40
C PRO A 451 3.36 -13.73 23.83
N ASP A 452 3.63 -12.73 24.66
CA ASP A 452 3.67 -12.94 26.10
C ASP A 452 2.23 -12.98 26.64
N ARG A 453 1.79 -14.18 27.04
CA ARG A 453 0.42 -14.41 27.52
C ARG A 453 0.13 -13.79 28.89
N SER A 454 1.14 -13.29 29.59
CA SER A 454 0.97 -12.55 30.85
C SER A 454 0.58 -11.10 30.64
N VAL A 455 0.71 -10.57 29.40
CA VAL A 455 0.34 -9.20 29.07
C VAL A 455 -1.18 -9.06 28.98
N ASP A 456 -1.74 -8.16 29.77
CA ASP A 456 -3.15 -7.79 29.65
C ASP A 456 -3.37 -6.82 28.47
N ARG A 457 -3.42 -7.42 27.28
CA ARG A 457 -3.64 -6.68 26.03
C ARG A 457 -4.97 -5.93 25.99
N ALA A 458 -5.98 -6.49 26.69
CA ALA A 458 -7.31 -5.87 26.72
C ALA A 458 -7.29 -4.57 27.51
N ALA A 459 -6.62 -4.55 28.66
CA ALA A 459 -6.43 -3.34 29.45
C ALA A 459 -5.62 -2.27 28.71
N ILE A 460 -4.54 -2.65 27.99
CA ILE A 460 -3.72 -1.70 27.22
C ILE A 460 -4.54 -1.08 26.08
N ARG A 461 -5.26 -1.90 25.29
CA ARG A 461 -6.10 -1.41 24.19
C ARG A 461 -7.26 -0.56 24.69
N ALA A 462 -7.88 -0.92 25.83
CA ALA A 462 -8.93 -0.13 26.46
C ALA A 462 -8.40 1.25 26.93
N ALA A 463 -7.26 1.29 27.62
CA ALA A 463 -6.64 2.54 28.03
C ALA A 463 -6.30 3.46 26.84
N TYR A 464 -5.87 2.88 25.71
CA TYR A 464 -5.67 3.61 24.46
C TYR A 464 -6.99 4.16 23.91
N ALA A 465 -8.05 3.34 23.84
CA ALA A 465 -9.34 3.76 23.34
C ALA A 465 -9.96 4.89 24.20
N ASP A 466 -9.84 4.80 25.53
CA ASP A 466 -10.26 5.84 26.46
C ASP A 466 -9.50 7.15 26.24
N ALA A 467 -8.17 7.07 26.04
CA ALA A 467 -7.35 8.23 25.72
C ALA A 467 -7.75 8.91 24.41
N VAL A 468 -8.02 8.13 23.36
CA VAL A 468 -8.52 8.64 22.07
C VAL A 468 -9.90 9.27 22.22
N GLY A 469 -10.78 8.68 23.04
CA GLY A 469 -12.11 9.21 23.33
C GLY A 469 -12.07 10.53 24.12
N ALA A 470 -11.19 10.65 25.10
CA ALA A 470 -11.01 11.85 25.90
C ALA A 470 -10.41 13.04 25.11
N GLY A 471 -9.66 12.78 24.07
CA GLY A 471 -9.09 13.80 23.17
C GLY A 471 -9.97 14.15 21.97
N ALA A 472 -11.19 13.61 21.89
CA ALA A 472 -12.14 13.99 20.85
C ALA A 472 -12.71 15.39 21.16
N PRO A 473 -12.61 16.39 20.26
CA PRO A 473 -13.29 17.66 20.42
C PRO A 473 -14.82 17.48 20.32
#